data_688d3acad2bbb90c91b7f9f82576d911
#
_entry.id   688d3acad2bbb90c91b7f9f82576d911
#
_cell.length_a   1.000
_cell.length_b   1.000
_cell.length_c   1.000
_cell.angle_alpha   90.00
_cell.angle_beta   90.00
_cell.angle_gamma   90.00
#
_symmetry.space_group_name_H-M   'P 1'
#
loop_
_entity.id
_entity.type
_entity.pdbx_description
1 polymer ?
#
loop_
_entity_poly.entity_id
_entity_poly.type
_entity_poly.pdbx_seq_one_letter_code
_entity_poly.pdbx_strand_id
1 'polypeptide(L)'
;MGLYAAPTYLANAGMPLHPKNLEAAPHHIVGFLGSSTGRVLSCVLHRGDEQVRVMGRYAIATDDGNAYLAAGVAGLGALWLPQYMAAPHLARGELAPLFEDWSIAPMPLYIAFPPNRHMGARLRVFMDWMVELMKTHAPLSGAVPHRR
;
A
#
# COMPACT_ATOMS: atom_id res chain seq x y z
N MET A 1 1.23 3.64 4.16
CA MET A 1 1.23 2.25 3.65
C MET A 1 1.25 1.29 4.83
N GLY A 2 0.59 0.14 4.71
CA GLY A 2 0.62 -0.95 5.69
C GLY A 2 0.50 -2.30 5.00
N LEU A 3 0.83 -3.36 5.72
CA LEU A 3 0.65 -4.75 5.28
C LEU A 3 -0.56 -5.35 5.99
N TYR A 4 -1.37 -6.08 5.25
CA TYR A 4 -2.65 -6.59 5.74
C TYR A 4 -2.91 -8.00 5.21
N ALA A 5 -3.79 -8.73 5.90
CA ALA A 5 -4.35 -9.99 5.41
C ALA A 5 -5.76 -10.18 5.94
N ALA A 6 -6.59 -10.96 5.23
CA ALA A 6 -7.91 -11.33 5.74
C ALA A 6 -7.79 -12.30 6.93
N PRO A 7 -8.65 -12.17 7.97
CA PRO A 7 -8.68 -13.12 9.09
C PRO A 7 -8.87 -14.58 8.63
N THR A 8 -9.66 -14.81 7.59
CA THR A 8 -9.86 -16.15 7.02
C THR A 8 -8.56 -16.75 6.45
N TYR A 9 -7.71 -15.90 5.83
CA TYR A 9 -6.38 -16.33 5.39
C TYR A 9 -5.50 -16.68 6.58
N LEU A 10 -5.47 -15.84 7.61
CA LEU A 10 -4.63 -16.04 8.80
C LEU A 10 -5.07 -17.28 9.61
N ALA A 11 -6.36 -17.59 9.62
CA ALA A 11 -6.85 -18.81 10.25
C ALA A 11 -6.30 -20.08 9.59
N ASN A 12 -6.05 -20.06 8.28
CA ASN A 12 -5.53 -21.19 7.53
C ASN A 12 -3.99 -21.22 7.46
N ALA A 13 -3.36 -20.07 7.24
CA ALA A 13 -1.92 -19.95 7.05
C ALA A 13 -1.12 -19.68 8.34
N GLY A 14 -1.83 -19.29 9.41
CA GLY A 14 -1.20 -18.80 10.64
C GLY A 14 -0.83 -17.32 10.58
N MET A 15 -0.55 -16.75 11.75
CA MET A 15 -0.07 -15.37 11.88
C MET A 15 1.44 -15.33 11.65
N PRO A 16 1.94 -14.63 10.63
CA PRO A 16 3.37 -14.46 10.44
C PRO A 16 3.93 -13.50 11.50
N LEU A 17 4.96 -13.92 12.22
CA LEU A 17 5.59 -13.13 13.28
C LEU A 17 6.69 -12.19 12.77
N HIS A 18 7.19 -12.44 11.57
CA HIS A 18 8.27 -11.68 10.94
C HIS A 18 8.03 -11.60 9.43
N PRO A 19 8.37 -10.48 8.75
CA PRO A 19 8.13 -10.36 7.31
C PRO A 19 8.72 -11.47 6.45
N LYS A 20 9.87 -12.04 6.83
CA LYS A 20 10.48 -13.19 6.14
C LYS A 20 9.62 -14.46 6.18
N ASN A 21 8.69 -14.58 7.14
CA ASN A 21 7.80 -15.74 7.18
C ASN A 21 6.90 -15.81 5.94
N LEU A 22 6.65 -14.67 5.27
CA LEU A 22 5.87 -14.63 4.04
C LEU A 22 6.57 -15.30 2.85
N GLU A 23 7.86 -15.58 2.94
CA GLU A 23 8.62 -16.25 1.88
C GLU A 23 8.39 -17.78 1.84
N ALA A 24 7.98 -18.35 2.97
CA ALA A 24 7.80 -19.78 3.13
C ALA A 24 6.33 -20.20 3.11
N ALA A 25 6.07 -21.46 2.76
CA ALA A 25 4.75 -22.07 2.93
C ALA A 25 4.35 -22.06 4.42
N PRO A 26 3.07 -21.88 4.74
CA PRO A 26 1.93 -21.85 3.82
C PRO A 26 1.59 -20.45 3.26
N HIS A 27 2.42 -19.45 3.49
CA HIS A 27 2.11 -18.07 3.14
C HIS A 27 2.15 -17.81 1.63
N HIS A 28 1.25 -16.89 1.21
CA HIS A 28 1.14 -16.35 -0.13
C HIS A 28 0.97 -14.83 -0.07
N ILE A 29 1.30 -14.18 -1.17
CA ILE A 29 1.19 -12.73 -1.35
C ILE A 29 0.25 -12.46 -2.52
N VAL A 30 -0.58 -11.44 -2.40
CA VAL A 30 -1.25 -10.84 -3.55
C VAL A 30 -0.30 -9.82 -4.16
N GLY A 31 0.07 -9.99 -5.41
CA GLY A 31 1.03 -9.13 -6.11
C GLY A 31 0.34 -7.96 -6.80
N PHE A 32 0.95 -6.77 -6.73
CA PHE A 32 0.54 -5.63 -7.54
C PHE A 32 1.55 -5.39 -8.67
N LEU A 33 1.09 -5.38 -9.92
CA LEU A 33 1.93 -5.20 -11.10
C LEU A 33 2.18 -3.71 -11.36
N GLY A 34 3.44 -3.35 -11.56
CA GLY A 34 3.79 -2.00 -11.99
C GLY A 34 3.41 -1.79 -13.46
N SER A 35 2.63 -0.75 -13.74
CA SER A 35 2.09 -0.44 -15.08
C SER A 35 3.17 -0.27 -16.16
N SER A 36 4.35 0.23 -15.80
CA SER A 36 5.45 0.46 -16.74
C SER A 36 6.31 -0.77 -17.00
N THR A 37 6.37 -1.72 -16.05
CA THR A 37 7.29 -2.85 -16.08
C THR A 37 6.62 -4.19 -16.25
N GLY A 38 5.31 -4.28 -15.96
CA GLY A 38 4.58 -5.55 -15.87
C GLY A 38 5.10 -6.50 -14.79
N ARG A 39 6.01 -6.04 -13.92
CA ARG A 39 6.56 -6.83 -12.83
C ARG A 39 5.87 -6.52 -11.52
N VAL A 40 5.79 -7.50 -10.63
CA VAL A 40 5.26 -7.26 -9.29
C VAL A 40 6.15 -6.26 -8.56
N LEU A 41 5.51 -5.24 -8.00
CA LEU A 41 6.19 -4.25 -7.16
C LEU A 41 6.63 -4.93 -5.87
N SER A 42 7.87 -4.67 -5.46
CA SER A 42 8.39 -5.20 -4.20
C SER A 42 8.00 -4.28 -3.04
N CYS A 43 7.64 -4.89 -1.92
CA CYS A 43 7.46 -4.19 -0.65
C CYS A 43 8.73 -4.33 0.19
N VAL A 44 9.20 -3.21 0.73
CA VAL A 44 10.34 -3.19 1.66
C VAL A 44 9.86 -2.64 2.99
N LEU A 45 10.05 -3.42 4.04
CA LEU A 45 9.73 -3.05 5.41
C LEU A 45 11.00 -2.67 6.16
N HIS A 46 10.86 -1.72 7.08
CA HIS A 46 11.95 -1.23 7.93
C HIS A 46 11.53 -1.26 9.38
N ARG A 47 12.43 -1.71 10.27
CA ARG A 47 12.29 -1.67 11.73
C ARG A 47 13.65 -1.37 12.36
N GLY A 48 13.85 -0.14 12.86
CA GLY A 48 15.17 0.31 13.28
C GLY A 48 16.17 0.21 12.12
N ASP A 49 17.28 -0.50 12.34
CA ASP A 49 18.31 -0.75 11.32
C ASP A 49 18.01 -1.97 10.44
N GLU A 50 16.95 -2.71 10.75
CA GLU A 50 16.56 -3.89 9.99
C GLU A 50 15.74 -3.50 8.77
N GLN A 51 16.09 -4.10 7.63
CA GLN A 51 15.37 -3.93 6.36
C GLN A 51 15.06 -5.30 5.77
N VAL A 52 13.79 -5.52 5.45
CA VAL A 52 13.33 -6.76 4.81
C VAL A 52 12.56 -6.43 3.53
N ARG A 53 13.05 -6.95 2.41
CA ARG A 53 12.29 -6.97 1.17
C ARG A 53 11.36 -8.18 1.24
N VAL A 54 10.06 -7.94 1.21
CA VAL A 54 9.07 -9.03 1.19
C VAL A 54 9.12 -9.71 -0.17
N MET A 55 9.47 -10.98 -0.14
CA MET A 55 9.44 -11.88 -1.26
C MET A 55 8.58 -13.08 -0.90
N GLY A 56 8.05 -13.79 -1.87
CA GLY A 56 7.22 -14.95 -1.59
C GLY A 56 6.49 -15.43 -2.82
N ARG A 57 5.63 -16.42 -2.62
CA ARG A 57 4.79 -16.97 -3.67
C ARG A 57 3.56 -16.11 -3.87
N TYR A 58 3.28 -15.74 -5.11
CA TYR A 58 2.09 -14.99 -5.45
C TYR A 58 0.94 -15.95 -5.71
N ALA A 59 -0.18 -15.78 -4.99
CA ALA A 59 -1.43 -16.47 -5.30
C ALA A 59 -2.04 -15.92 -6.59
N ILE A 60 -1.97 -14.59 -6.74
CA ILE A 60 -2.40 -13.84 -7.92
C ILE A 60 -1.58 -12.55 -8.02
N ALA A 61 -1.46 -12.00 -9.22
CA ALA A 61 -0.92 -10.66 -9.43
C ALA A 61 -1.81 -9.88 -10.43
N THR A 62 -2.06 -8.61 -10.15
CA THR A 62 -2.92 -7.73 -10.95
C THR A 62 -2.40 -6.30 -10.94
N ASP A 63 -2.71 -5.54 -11.97
CA ASP A 63 -2.46 -4.09 -12.09
C ASP A 63 -3.70 -3.23 -11.76
N ASP A 64 -4.83 -3.86 -11.46
CA ASP A 64 -6.05 -3.19 -11.02
C ASP A 64 -6.13 -3.12 -9.49
N GLY A 65 -6.26 -1.90 -8.94
CA GLY A 65 -6.29 -1.68 -7.49
C GLY A 65 -7.50 -2.28 -6.79
N ASN A 66 -8.67 -2.35 -7.46
CA ASN A 66 -9.88 -2.93 -6.88
C ASN A 66 -9.79 -4.45 -6.87
N ALA A 67 -9.31 -5.06 -7.96
CA ALA A 67 -9.06 -6.49 -8.02
C ALA A 67 -8.01 -6.91 -6.98
N TYR A 68 -6.97 -6.10 -6.80
CA TYR A 68 -5.92 -6.30 -5.79
C TYR A 68 -6.50 -6.33 -4.37
N LEU A 69 -7.31 -5.31 -4.02
CA LEU A 69 -7.98 -5.24 -2.73
C LEU A 69 -8.96 -6.39 -2.53
N ALA A 70 -9.78 -6.69 -3.55
CA ALA A 70 -10.74 -7.79 -3.49
C ALA A 70 -10.07 -9.14 -3.27
N ALA A 71 -8.94 -9.40 -3.92
CA ALA A 71 -8.16 -10.62 -3.72
C ALA A 71 -7.64 -10.75 -2.28
N GLY A 72 -7.18 -9.66 -1.69
CA GLY A 72 -6.76 -9.64 -0.29
C GLY A 72 -7.91 -9.90 0.69
N VAL A 73 -9.03 -9.22 0.51
CA VAL A 73 -10.25 -9.41 1.32
C VAL A 73 -10.81 -10.83 1.17
N ALA A 74 -10.73 -11.40 -0.02
CA ALA A 74 -11.10 -12.80 -0.27
C ALA A 74 -10.15 -13.82 0.36
N GLY A 75 -9.06 -13.39 1.00
CA GLY A 75 -8.14 -14.27 1.72
C GLY A 75 -7.14 -15.01 0.84
N LEU A 76 -6.79 -14.47 -0.33
CA LEU A 76 -5.82 -15.10 -1.23
C LEU A 76 -4.36 -14.91 -0.77
N GLY A 77 -4.09 -14.01 0.19
CA GLY A 77 -2.74 -13.79 0.70
C GLY A 77 -2.57 -12.46 1.41
N ALA A 78 -1.35 -12.18 1.86
CA ALA A 78 -0.97 -10.89 2.38
C ALA A 78 -0.82 -9.85 1.26
N LEU A 79 -1.19 -8.60 1.54
CA LEU A 79 -1.09 -7.49 0.59
C LEU A 79 -0.71 -6.20 1.30
N TRP A 80 -0.10 -5.26 0.58
CA TRP A 80 0.18 -3.92 1.12
C TRP A 80 -0.70 -2.87 0.47
N LEU A 81 -1.28 -2.01 1.30
CA LEU A 81 -2.23 -1.00 0.88
C LEU A 81 -1.91 0.36 1.50
N PRO A 82 -2.30 1.45 0.85
CA PRO A 82 -2.47 2.72 1.53
C PRO A 82 -3.45 2.58 2.70
N GLN A 83 -3.15 3.22 3.83
CA GLN A 83 -4.00 3.13 5.03
C GLN A 83 -5.45 3.56 4.77
N TYR A 84 -5.66 4.58 3.92
CA TYR A 84 -7.01 5.05 3.60
C TYR A 84 -7.85 3.99 2.85
N MET A 85 -7.21 3.11 2.07
CA MET A 85 -7.89 2.00 1.40
C MET A 85 -8.19 0.86 2.39
N ALA A 86 -7.28 0.59 3.31
CA ALA A 86 -7.44 -0.47 4.29
C ALA A 86 -8.45 -0.12 5.39
N ALA A 87 -8.55 1.15 5.80
CA ALA A 87 -9.32 1.60 6.95
C ALA A 87 -10.79 1.11 6.99
N PRO A 88 -11.58 1.19 5.91
CA PRO A 88 -12.95 0.67 5.91
C PRO A 88 -13.02 -0.84 6.14
N HIS A 89 -12.04 -1.59 5.61
CA HIS A 89 -11.97 -3.05 5.73
C HIS A 89 -11.49 -3.50 7.11
N LEU A 90 -10.58 -2.73 7.72
CA LEU A 90 -10.17 -2.93 9.12
C LEU A 90 -11.34 -2.71 10.06
N ALA A 91 -12.11 -1.63 9.86
CA ALA A 91 -13.28 -1.32 10.69
C ALA A 91 -14.37 -2.41 10.62
N ARG A 92 -14.49 -3.13 9.49
CA ARG A 92 -15.43 -4.24 9.31
C ARG A 92 -14.84 -5.60 9.67
N GLY A 93 -13.57 -5.66 10.10
CA GLY A 93 -12.89 -6.93 10.40
C GLY A 93 -12.62 -7.81 9.17
N GLU A 94 -12.66 -7.25 7.97
CA GLU A 94 -12.37 -7.95 6.70
C GLU A 94 -10.86 -8.08 6.44
N LEU A 95 -10.09 -7.17 7.02
CA LEU A 95 -8.62 -7.20 7.03
C LEU A 95 -8.10 -7.03 8.45
N ALA A 96 -6.95 -7.61 8.73
CA ALA A 96 -6.16 -7.39 9.93
C ALA A 96 -4.76 -6.85 9.56
N PRO A 97 -4.17 -5.97 10.38
CA PRO A 97 -2.83 -5.46 10.14
C PRO A 97 -1.78 -6.53 10.43
N LEU A 98 -0.70 -6.49 9.67
CA LEU A 98 0.49 -7.32 9.88
C LEU A 98 1.69 -6.41 10.13
N PHE A 99 2.57 -6.81 11.07
CA PHE A 99 3.84 -6.16 11.32
C PHE A 99 3.70 -4.66 11.62
N GLU A 100 2.86 -4.31 12.60
CA GLU A 100 2.56 -2.92 12.96
C GLU A 100 3.79 -2.15 13.48
N ASP A 101 4.80 -2.86 13.96
CA ASP A 101 6.10 -2.35 14.38
C ASP A 101 7.08 -2.11 13.21
N TRP A 102 6.65 -2.43 11.98
CA TRP A 102 7.42 -2.19 10.77
C TRP A 102 6.84 -1.04 9.96
N SER A 103 7.70 -0.24 9.35
CA SER A 103 7.32 0.83 8.45
C SER A 103 7.55 0.45 6.99
N ILE A 104 6.68 0.96 6.12
CA ILE A 104 6.82 0.86 4.65
C ILE A 104 7.05 2.28 4.15
N ALA A 105 7.96 2.44 3.18
CA ALA A 105 8.19 3.72 2.55
C ALA A 105 6.87 4.34 2.05
N PRO A 106 6.61 5.63 2.32
CA PRO A 106 5.39 6.27 1.85
C PRO A 106 5.33 6.28 0.33
N MET A 107 4.16 6.01 -0.22
CA MET A 107 3.92 6.15 -1.66
C MET A 107 3.57 7.62 -1.94
N PRO A 108 4.37 8.35 -2.72
CA PRO A 108 4.07 9.73 -3.02
C PRO A 108 2.84 9.83 -3.93
N LEU A 109 1.96 10.76 -3.62
CA LEU A 109 0.83 11.12 -4.46
C LEU A 109 1.16 12.40 -5.23
N TYR A 110 1.00 12.38 -6.54
CA TYR A 110 1.30 13.51 -7.42
C TYR A 110 0.05 14.04 -8.08
N ILE A 111 -0.06 15.36 -8.18
CA ILE A 111 -1.03 16.00 -9.07
C ILE A 111 -0.30 16.29 -10.38
N ALA A 112 -0.73 15.64 -11.46
CA ALA A 112 -0.19 15.88 -12.80
C ALA A 112 -1.12 16.80 -13.58
N PHE A 113 -0.56 17.81 -14.24
CA PHE A 113 -1.29 18.72 -15.11
C PHE A 113 -0.46 19.07 -16.34
N PRO A 114 -1.10 19.43 -17.48
CA PRO A 114 -0.37 19.80 -18.69
C PRO A 114 0.59 20.97 -18.44
N PRO A 115 1.75 21.02 -19.10
CA PRO A 115 2.73 22.10 -18.94
C PRO A 115 2.25 23.37 -19.67
N ASN A 116 1.25 24.04 -19.08
CA ASN A 116 0.76 25.31 -19.59
C ASN A 116 1.58 26.47 -19.00
N ARG A 117 1.80 27.48 -19.83
CA ARG A 117 2.64 28.66 -19.48
C ARG A 117 2.09 29.46 -18.27
N HIS A 118 0.80 29.33 -17.98
CA HIS A 118 0.15 30.00 -16.85
C HIS A 118 -0.74 29.02 -16.10
N MET A 119 -0.44 28.82 -14.83
CA MET A 119 -1.32 28.08 -13.92
C MET A 119 -2.54 28.97 -13.63
N GLY A 120 -3.69 28.58 -14.14
CA GLY A 120 -4.94 29.31 -13.88
C GLY A 120 -5.30 29.33 -12.40
N ALA A 121 -5.94 30.41 -11.95
CA ALA A 121 -6.34 30.57 -10.56
C ALA A 121 -7.22 29.40 -10.07
N ARG A 122 -8.09 28.85 -10.92
CA ARG A 122 -8.94 27.70 -10.60
C ARG A 122 -8.14 26.44 -10.28
N LEU A 123 -7.08 26.17 -11.05
CA LEU A 123 -6.21 25.03 -10.82
C LEU A 123 -5.45 25.18 -9.49
N ARG A 124 -4.98 26.38 -9.17
CA ARG A 124 -4.31 26.67 -7.91
C ARG A 124 -5.23 26.39 -6.72
N VAL A 125 -6.45 26.94 -6.74
CA VAL A 125 -7.46 26.72 -5.69
C VAL A 125 -7.78 25.23 -5.52
N PHE A 126 -7.91 24.48 -6.63
CA PHE A 126 -8.13 23.04 -6.59
C PHE A 126 -6.93 22.30 -5.96
N MET A 127 -5.71 22.66 -6.31
CA MET A 127 -4.50 22.05 -5.73
C MET A 127 -4.40 22.32 -4.23
N ASP A 128 -4.65 23.56 -3.80
CA ASP A 128 -4.63 23.95 -2.39
C ASP A 128 -5.70 23.18 -1.60
N TRP A 129 -6.91 23.07 -2.16
CA TRP A 129 -7.99 22.27 -1.57
C TRP A 129 -7.62 20.78 -1.48
N MET A 130 -7.03 20.18 -2.52
CA MET A 130 -6.58 18.79 -2.50
C MET A 130 -5.49 18.56 -1.44
N VAL A 131 -4.55 19.48 -1.29
CA VAL A 131 -3.51 19.38 -0.27
C VAL A 131 -4.13 19.39 1.14
N GLU A 132 -5.09 20.29 1.39
CA GLU A 132 -5.81 20.32 2.69
C GLU A 132 -6.63 19.04 2.93
N LEU A 133 -7.34 18.57 1.92
CA LEU A 133 -8.11 17.33 2.01
C LEU A 133 -7.20 16.15 2.36
N MET A 134 -6.05 16.04 1.72
CA MET A 134 -5.11 14.95 1.95
C MET A 134 -4.44 15.01 3.32
N LYS A 135 -4.21 16.19 3.89
CA LYS A 135 -3.72 16.33 5.27
C LYS A 135 -4.67 15.68 6.29
N THR A 136 -5.96 15.74 6.04
CA THR A 136 -6.98 15.17 6.93
C THR A 136 -7.10 13.66 6.78
N HIS A 137 -6.95 13.13 5.56
CA HIS A 137 -7.19 11.71 5.24
C HIS A 137 -5.92 10.85 5.22
N ALA A 138 -4.77 11.46 5.00
CA ALA A 138 -3.47 10.80 5.02
C ALA A 138 -2.45 11.76 5.64
N PRO A 139 -2.25 11.75 6.97
CA PRO A 139 -1.26 12.59 7.59
C PRO A 139 0.09 12.34 6.92
N LEU A 140 0.60 13.37 6.24
CA LEU A 140 1.85 13.33 5.50
C LEU A 140 2.99 13.18 6.50
N SER A 141 3.49 11.97 6.69
CA SER A 141 4.77 11.75 7.37
C SER A 141 5.90 12.10 6.40
N GLY A 142 6.48 13.28 6.55
CA GLY A 142 7.69 13.70 5.86
C GLY A 142 7.48 14.74 4.75
N ALA A 143 8.31 15.77 4.79
CA ALA A 143 8.38 16.82 3.78
C ALA A 143 8.76 16.25 2.42
N VAL A 144 7.93 16.50 1.41
CA VAL A 144 8.24 16.21 0.02
C VAL A 144 9.24 17.27 -0.49
N PRO A 145 10.43 16.89 -1.00
CA PRO A 145 11.30 17.87 -1.63
C PRO A 145 10.64 18.36 -2.94
N HIS A 146 10.38 19.65 -3.02
CA HIS A 146 10.01 20.30 -4.27
C HIS A 146 11.14 20.09 -5.29
N ARG A 147 10.95 19.26 -6.30
CA ARG A 147 11.77 19.32 -7.51
C ARG A 147 11.23 20.47 -8.37
N ARG A 148 12.09 21.48 -8.56
CA ARG A 148 11.93 22.55 -9.55
C ARG A 148 12.06 21.98 -10.97
#